data_5fd82a862e335d7c8a16e87812cfdedc
#
_entry.id   5fd82a862e335d7c8a16e87812cfdedc
#
_cell.length_a   1.000
_cell.length_b   1.000
_cell.length_c   1.000
_cell.angle_alpha   90.00
_cell.angle_beta   90.00
_cell.angle_gamma   90.00
#
_symmetry.space_group_name_H-M   'P 1'
#
loop_
_entity.id
_entity.type
_entity.pdbx_description
1 polymer ?
#
loop_
_entity_poly.entity_id
_entity_poly.type
_entity_poly.pdbx_seq_one_letter_code
_entity_poly.pdbx_strand_id
1 'polypeptide(L)'
;MNFISKISLGAKVFYAESLEKLLSNMSVAKPTIMTAVPRFYQNLYTKILLSFSKQKGFKKKLIENTILIGKKNLNKEKLSFKQKIINFLCEILVRRKIKNQFGGKLKAFVSGGGALDKQIGEFLNSIGLPTLQGYGLTETSPVVSCNIPGKIKIETVGPPFKTNEVKISEDGEILVKGENIMLGYWKMKKETDNIIKNGWLHTGDIGEFTKDGNLKITDRKKEIIVNLGGDNISQSKIENLLCLYEKIKQS
;
A
#
# COMPACT_ATOMS: atom_id res chain seq x y z
N MET A 1 9.72 -1.58 6.61
CA MET A 1 10.38 -0.68 7.57
C MET A 1 11.00 -1.53 8.66
N ASN A 2 12.32 -1.54 8.72
CA ASN A 2 13.10 -2.44 9.59
C ASN A 2 12.91 -2.06 11.06
N PHE A 3 13.01 -3.04 11.97
CA PHE A 3 12.96 -2.86 13.43
C PHE A 3 14.01 -1.85 13.91
N ILE A 4 15.24 -1.97 13.40
CA ILE A 4 16.38 -1.10 13.74
C ILE A 4 16.08 0.37 13.44
N SER A 5 15.49 0.69 12.28
CA SER A 5 15.16 2.07 11.92
C SER A 5 14.09 2.69 12.82
N LYS A 6 13.18 1.88 13.35
CA LYS A 6 12.17 2.35 14.32
C LYS A 6 12.79 2.70 15.66
N ILE A 7 13.75 1.90 16.12
CA ILE A 7 14.48 2.15 17.38
C ILE A 7 15.35 3.39 17.26
N SER A 8 16.08 3.55 16.17
CA SER A 8 16.95 4.73 15.96
C SER A 8 16.18 6.06 15.90
N LEU A 9 14.88 6.00 15.53
CA LEU A 9 13.99 7.16 15.57
C LEU A 9 13.31 7.36 16.93
N GLY A 10 13.64 6.57 17.96
CA GLY A 10 12.99 6.63 19.27
C GLY A 10 11.52 6.19 19.27
N ALA A 11 11.09 5.42 18.28
CA ALA A 11 9.72 4.96 18.19
C ALA A 11 9.45 3.82 19.16
N LYS A 12 8.29 3.85 19.85
CA LYS A 12 7.77 2.70 20.59
C LYS A 12 7.23 1.67 19.61
N VAL A 13 7.74 0.45 19.66
CA VAL A 13 7.30 -0.65 18.81
C VAL A 13 6.39 -1.58 19.62
N PHE A 14 5.22 -1.86 19.08
CA PHE A 14 4.26 -2.82 19.62
C PHE A 14 4.09 -3.97 18.63
N TYR A 15 4.12 -5.19 19.11
CA TYR A 15 3.81 -6.37 18.33
C TYR A 15 2.37 -6.80 18.61
N ALA A 16 1.62 -7.10 17.56
CA ALA A 16 0.29 -7.65 17.69
C ALA A 16 0.37 -9.11 18.15
N GLU A 17 -0.52 -9.53 19.04
CA GLU A 17 -0.59 -10.91 19.52
C GLU A 17 -1.05 -11.88 18.41
N SER A 18 -2.05 -11.48 17.64
CA SER A 18 -2.57 -12.21 16.48
C SER A 18 -3.37 -11.27 15.57
N LEU A 19 -3.74 -11.76 14.37
CA LEU A 19 -4.60 -11.00 13.45
C LEU A 19 -6.02 -10.79 14.00
N GLU A 20 -6.54 -11.74 14.77
CA GLU A 20 -7.86 -11.66 15.40
C GLU A 20 -7.90 -10.58 16.47
N LYS A 21 -6.83 -10.48 17.28
CA LYS A 21 -6.70 -9.51 18.37
C LYS A 21 -6.18 -8.15 17.93
N LEU A 22 -5.88 -7.97 16.65
CA LEU A 22 -5.20 -6.78 16.18
C LEU A 22 -5.95 -5.49 16.49
N LEU A 23 -7.28 -5.44 16.31
CA LEU A 23 -8.08 -4.24 16.62
C LEU A 23 -8.05 -3.92 18.11
N SER A 24 -8.15 -4.91 18.99
CA SER A 24 -8.04 -4.70 20.43
C SER A 24 -6.64 -4.22 20.82
N ASN A 25 -5.60 -4.83 20.25
CA ASN A 25 -4.22 -4.38 20.45
C ASN A 25 -4.01 -2.94 19.96
N MET A 26 -4.58 -2.55 18.82
CA MET A 26 -4.48 -1.17 18.32
C MET A 26 -5.20 -0.16 19.21
N SER A 27 -6.32 -0.51 19.82
CA SER A 27 -7.04 0.37 20.73
C SER A 27 -6.22 0.69 21.99
N VAL A 28 -5.40 -0.26 22.44
CA VAL A 28 -4.49 -0.13 23.59
C VAL A 28 -3.21 0.60 23.20
N ALA A 29 -2.54 0.14 22.15
CA ALA A 29 -1.25 0.68 21.67
C ALA A 29 -1.38 2.09 21.07
N LYS A 30 -2.55 2.41 20.51
CA LYS A 30 -2.84 3.68 19.82
C LYS A 30 -1.74 4.07 18.83
N PRO A 31 -1.42 3.21 17.85
CA PRO A 31 -0.30 3.41 16.96
C PRO A 31 -0.48 4.67 16.10
N THR A 32 0.63 5.32 15.78
CA THR A 32 0.65 6.43 14.82
C THR A 32 0.88 5.95 13.40
N ILE A 33 1.66 4.87 13.24
CA ILE A 33 1.93 4.22 11.96
C ILE A 33 1.84 2.71 12.18
N MET A 34 1.26 2.01 11.21
CA MET A 34 1.24 0.56 11.20
C MET A 34 1.63 0.05 9.81
N THR A 35 2.57 -0.88 9.77
CA THR A 35 2.99 -1.57 8.54
C THR A 35 2.34 -2.94 8.49
N ALA A 36 1.79 -3.32 7.34
CA ALA A 36 1.21 -4.63 7.12
C ALA A 36 1.29 -5.05 5.65
N VAL A 37 1.07 -6.33 5.40
CA VAL A 37 0.99 -6.91 4.05
C VAL A 37 -0.40 -6.72 3.44
N PRO A 38 -0.56 -6.78 2.09
CA PRO A 38 -1.84 -6.56 1.41
C PRO A 38 -2.99 -7.42 1.94
N ARG A 39 -2.74 -8.68 2.28
CA ARG A 39 -3.75 -9.60 2.83
C ARG A 39 -4.42 -9.08 4.11
N PHE A 40 -3.70 -8.34 4.95
CA PHE A 40 -4.29 -7.67 6.11
C PHE A 40 -5.35 -6.66 5.68
N TYR A 41 -5.05 -5.83 4.66
CA TYR A 41 -5.97 -4.79 4.18
C TYR A 41 -7.19 -5.38 3.47
N GLN A 42 -7.04 -6.51 2.76
CA GLN A 42 -8.16 -7.27 2.18
C GLN A 42 -9.12 -7.74 3.28
N ASN A 43 -8.59 -8.38 4.35
CA ASN A 43 -9.39 -8.82 5.49
C ASN A 43 -10.08 -7.64 6.20
N LEU A 44 -9.38 -6.53 6.36
CA LEU A 44 -9.92 -5.32 6.96
C LEU A 44 -11.06 -4.74 6.11
N TYR A 45 -10.86 -4.65 4.80
CA TYR A 45 -11.86 -4.20 3.82
C TYR A 45 -13.14 -5.04 3.93
N THR A 46 -13.03 -6.37 3.88
CA THR A 46 -14.17 -7.28 3.97
C THR A 46 -14.90 -7.11 5.30
N LYS A 47 -14.19 -7.05 6.43
CA LYS A 47 -14.81 -6.85 7.76
C LYS A 47 -15.57 -5.52 7.86
N ILE A 48 -15.00 -4.44 7.33
CA ILE A 48 -15.65 -3.12 7.34
C ILE A 48 -16.88 -3.12 6.42
N LEU A 49 -16.78 -3.69 5.22
CA LEU A 49 -17.92 -3.80 4.30
C LEU A 49 -19.09 -4.59 4.92
N LEU A 50 -18.80 -5.73 5.56
CA LEU A 50 -19.81 -6.51 6.28
C LEU A 50 -20.46 -5.71 7.42
N SER A 51 -19.71 -4.88 8.11
CA SER A 51 -20.26 -3.98 9.13
C SER A 51 -21.16 -2.90 8.51
N PHE A 52 -20.78 -2.37 7.35
CA PHE A 52 -21.52 -1.34 6.63
C PHE A 52 -22.79 -1.88 6.00
N SER A 53 -22.79 -3.11 5.46
CA SER A 53 -23.97 -3.75 4.85
C SER A 53 -25.11 -3.95 5.84
N LYS A 54 -24.81 -4.08 7.12
CA LYS A 54 -25.81 -4.20 8.21
C LYS A 54 -26.50 -2.87 8.54
N GLN A 55 -25.97 -1.74 8.07
CA GLN A 55 -26.54 -0.43 8.36
C GLN A 55 -27.74 -0.13 7.45
N LYS A 56 -28.75 0.59 7.98
CA LYS A 56 -29.99 0.93 7.27
C LYS A 56 -30.26 2.45 7.35
N GLY A 57 -31.18 2.93 6.51
CA GLY A 57 -31.69 4.29 6.55
C GLY A 57 -30.60 5.35 6.42
N PHE A 58 -30.67 6.38 7.26
CA PHE A 58 -29.75 7.53 7.22
C PHE A 58 -28.27 7.15 7.41
N LYS A 59 -27.98 6.16 8.27
CA LYS A 59 -26.60 5.70 8.48
C LYS A 59 -25.99 5.10 7.22
N LYS A 60 -26.74 4.28 6.49
CA LYS A 60 -26.32 3.71 5.21
C LYS A 60 -25.97 4.82 4.21
N LYS A 61 -26.90 5.79 4.02
CA LYS A 61 -26.71 6.92 3.11
C LYS A 61 -25.48 7.77 3.48
N LEU A 62 -25.22 7.95 4.77
CA LEU A 62 -24.05 8.70 5.25
C LEU A 62 -22.72 7.96 4.93
N ILE A 63 -22.70 6.64 5.08
CA ILE A 63 -21.54 5.80 4.72
C ILE A 63 -21.28 5.85 3.21
N GLU A 64 -22.33 5.70 2.38
CA GLU A 64 -22.22 5.79 0.93
C GLU A 64 -21.65 7.17 0.49
N ASN A 65 -22.15 8.25 1.07
CA ASN A 65 -21.61 9.59 0.83
C ASN A 65 -20.16 9.72 1.31
N THR A 66 -19.79 9.09 2.43
CA THR A 66 -18.40 9.11 2.92
C THR A 66 -17.45 8.48 1.92
N ILE A 67 -17.82 7.34 1.34
CA ILE A 67 -17.02 6.64 0.32
C ILE A 67 -16.95 7.48 -0.96
N LEU A 68 -18.11 7.95 -1.46
CA LEU A 68 -18.18 8.73 -2.70
C LEU A 68 -17.34 10.01 -2.63
N ILE A 69 -17.55 10.81 -1.57
CA ILE A 69 -16.84 12.09 -1.40
C ILE A 69 -15.35 11.83 -1.09
N GLY A 70 -15.05 10.75 -0.34
CA GLY A 70 -13.68 10.36 -0.08
C GLY A 70 -12.92 10.02 -1.35
N LYS A 71 -13.52 9.28 -2.29
CA LYS A 71 -12.94 9.01 -3.62
C LYS A 71 -12.70 10.29 -4.43
N LYS A 72 -13.67 11.21 -4.44
CA LYS A 72 -13.50 12.52 -5.09
C LYS A 72 -12.33 13.31 -4.52
N ASN A 73 -12.17 13.32 -3.20
CA ASN A 73 -11.05 13.98 -2.53
C ASN A 73 -9.70 13.35 -2.92
N LEU A 74 -9.62 12.02 -3.02
CA LEU A 74 -8.42 11.32 -3.48
C LEU A 74 -8.04 11.74 -4.91
N ASN A 75 -9.02 11.84 -5.78
CA ASN A 75 -8.85 12.26 -7.17
C ASN A 75 -8.67 13.78 -7.33
N LYS A 76 -8.66 14.55 -6.22
CA LYS A 76 -8.57 16.01 -6.21
C LYS A 76 -9.68 16.70 -7.02
N GLU A 77 -10.85 16.07 -7.10
CA GLU A 77 -12.03 16.65 -7.74
C GLU A 77 -12.61 17.80 -6.91
N LYS A 78 -13.11 18.84 -7.59
CA LYS A 78 -13.76 19.95 -6.91
C LYS A 78 -15.10 19.53 -6.33
N LEU A 79 -15.28 19.72 -5.03
CA LEU A 79 -16.54 19.49 -4.34
C LEU A 79 -17.45 20.71 -4.45
N SER A 80 -18.76 20.47 -4.73
CA SER A 80 -19.79 21.52 -4.62
C SER A 80 -19.97 21.95 -3.17
N PHE A 81 -20.61 23.11 -2.92
CA PHE A 81 -20.87 23.62 -1.58
C PHE A 81 -21.65 22.62 -0.71
N LYS A 82 -22.69 22.00 -1.28
CA LYS A 82 -23.46 20.93 -0.60
C LYS A 82 -22.57 19.74 -0.23
N GLN A 83 -21.69 19.29 -1.15
CA GLN A 83 -20.77 18.19 -0.89
C GLN A 83 -19.74 18.52 0.21
N LYS A 84 -19.31 19.78 0.33
CA LYS A 84 -18.40 20.21 1.43
C LYS A 84 -19.08 20.09 2.79
N ILE A 85 -20.36 20.48 2.91
CA ILE A 85 -21.14 20.32 4.15
C ILE A 85 -21.32 18.84 4.49
N ILE A 86 -21.70 18.00 3.50
CA ILE A 86 -21.84 16.56 3.72
C ILE A 86 -20.48 15.94 4.11
N ASN A 87 -19.39 16.37 3.48
CA ASN A 87 -18.05 15.88 3.82
C ASN A 87 -17.66 16.19 5.28
N PHE A 88 -18.03 17.36 5.77
CA PHE A 88 -17.82 17.73 7.18
C PHE A 88 -18.60 16.82 8.13
N LEU A 89 -19.88 16.54 7.82
CA LEU A 89 -20.67 15.56 8.59
C LEU A 89 -20.08 14.16 8.53
N CYS A 90 -19.62 13.71 7.34
CA CYS A 90 -18.95 12.42 7.16
C CYS A 90 -17.65 12.33 7.98
N GLU A 91 -16.90 13.43 8.09
CA GLU A 91 -15.68 13.46 8.92
C GLU A 91 -16.01 13.21 10.41
N ILE A 92 -17.01 13.90 10.94
CA ILE A 92 -17.35 13.80 12.35
C ILE A 92 -18.06 12.48 12.68
N LEU A 93 -19.07 12.11 11.88
CA LEU A 93 -19.99 11.03 12.23
C LEU A 93 -19.50 9.65 11.77
N VAL A 94 -18.63 9.59 10.74
CA VAL A 94 -18.13 8.33 10.18
C VAL A 94 -16.61 8.21 10.39
N ARG A 95 -15.81 9.05 9.74
CA ARG A 95 -14.34 8.86 9.70
C ARG A 95 -13.70 8.92 11.09
N ARG A 96 -14.11 9.88 11.96
CA ARG A 96 -13.63 9.93 13.34
C ARG A 96 -13.96 8.68 14.13
N LYS A 97 -15.18 8.15 13.98
CA LYS A 97 -15.58 6.92 14.68
C LYS A 97 -14.74 5.72 14.22
N ILE A 98 -14.49 5.62 12.92
CA ILE A 98 -13.61 4.58 12.38
C ILE A 98 -12.20 4.75 12.93
N LYS A 99 -11.59 5.93 12.84
CA LYS A 99 -10.25 6.21 13.40
C LYS A 99 -10.13 5.83 14.88
N ASN A 100 -11.16 6.11 15.67
CA ASN A 100 -11.17 5.78 17.09
C ASN A 100 -11.11 4.27 17.37
N GLN A 101 -11.69 3.43 16.49
CA GLN A 101 -11.56 1.97 16.59
C GLN A 101 -10.11 1.50 16.41
N PHE A 102 -9.29 2.29 15.72
CA PHE A 102 -7.84 2.06 15.53
C PHE A 102 -6.98 2.86 16.54
N GLY A 103 -7.54 3.22 17.69
CA GLY A 103 -6.83 3.94 18.75
C GLY A 103 -6.78 5.45 18.59
N GLY A 104 -7.38 6.03 17.54
CA GLY A 104 -7.57 7.49 17.33
C GLY A 104 -6.32 8.26 16.90
N LYS A 105 -5.11 7.69 17.01
CA LYS A 105 -3.83 8.37 16.71
C LYS A 105 -3.23 7.97 15.36
N LEU A 106 -3.87 7.06 14.63
CA LEU A 106 -3.35 6.54 13.38
C LEU A 106 -3.21 7.65 12.32
N LYS A 107 -1.99 7.90 11.88
CA LYS A 107 -1.64 8.84 10.81
C LYS A 107 -1.57 8.14 9.46
N ALA A 108 -1.06 6.89 9.43
CA ALA A 108 -0.98 6.09 8.22
C ALA A 108 -0.89 4.59 8.49
N PHE A 109 -1.54 3.81 7.65
CA PHE A 109 -1.16 2.46 7.31
C PHE A 109 -0.12 2.49 6.19
N VAL A 110 0.81 1.54 6.19
CA VAL A 110 1.78 1.36 5.11
C VAL A 110 1.68 -0.08 4.62
N SER A 111 1.20 -0.27 3.41
CA SER A 111 1.18 -1.56 2.73
C SER A 111 2.51 -1.78 2.02
N GLY A 112 3.12 -2.93 2.23
CA GLY A 112 4.36 -3.33 1.56
C GLY A 112 4.46 -4.85 1.43
N GLY A 113 5.43 -5.32 0.65
CA GLY A 113 5.63 -6.75 0.38
C GLY A 113 4.69 -7.35 -0.69
N GLY A 114 3.97 -6.51 -1.41
CA GLY A 114 3.09 -6.89 -2.52
C GLY A 114 2.19 -5.73 -2.94
N ALA A 115 1.55 -5.85 -4.09
CA ALA A 115 0.61 -4.85 -4.60
C ALA A 115 -0.67 -4.81 -3.75
N LEU A 116 -1.11 -3.63 -3.37
CA LEU A 116 -2.41 -3.42 -2.76
C LEU A 116 -3.45 -3.19 -3.85
N ASP A 117 -4.54 -3.93 -3.79
CA ASP A 117 -5.65 -3.72 -4.72
C ASP A 117 -6.16 -2.28 -4.69
N LYS A 118 -6.41 -1.72 -5.88
CA LYS A 118 -6.84 -0.33 -6.05
C LYS A 118 -8.14 -0.02 -5.32
N GLN A 119 -9.14 -0.91 -5.40
CA GLN A 119 -10.44 -0.69 -4.78
C GLN A 119 -10.32 -0.64 -3.26
N ILE A 120 -9.48 -1.52 -2.70
CA ILE A 120 -9.20 -1.58 -1.26
C ILE A 120 -8.48 -0.30 -0.81
N GLY A 121 -7.45 0.11 -1.54
CA GLY A 121 -6.71 1.35 -1.25
C GLY A 121 -7.61 2.59 -1.30
N GLU A 122 -8.42 2.73 -2.35
CA GLU A 122 -9.39 3.83 -2.48
C GLU A 122 -10.42 3.82 -1.36
N PHE A 123 -10.98 2.66 -1.04
CA PHE A 123 -11.98 2.51 0.01
C PHE A 123 -11.43 2.93 1.37
N LEU A 124 -10.29 2.37 1.80
CA LEU A 124 -9.70 2.67 3.11
C LEU A 124 -9.38 4.15 3.25
N ASN A 125 -8.77 4.75 2.24
CA ASN A 125 -8.50 6.19 2.23
C ASN A 125 -9.80 7.02 2.28
N SER A 126 -10.83 6.62 1.55
CA SER A 126 -12.12 7.33 1.50
C SER A 126 -12.82 7.38 2.86
N ILE A 127 -12.71 6.32 3.65
CA ILE A 127 -13.33 6.22 4.99
C ILE A 127 -12.45 6.78 6.11
N GLY A 128 -11.33 7.43 5.77
CA GLY A 128 -10.45 8.12 6.72
C GLY A 128 -9.38 7.25 7.36
N LEU A 129 -9.04 6.12 6.74
CA LEU A 129 -7.89 5.28 7.08
C LEU A 129 -6.78 5.47 6.05
N PRO A 130 -5.88 6.47 6.24
CA PRO A 130 -4.83 6.75 5.26
C PRO A 130 -3.96 5.53 5.03
N THR A 131 -4.03 4.97 3.83
CA THR A 131 -3.30 3.77 3.45
C THR A 131 -2.33 4.12 2.33
N LEU A 132 -1.06 4.03 2.64
CA LEU A 132 0.07 4.29 1.75
C LEU A 132 0.58 2.98 1.17
N GLN A 133 1.13 3.00 -0.03
CA GLN A 133 1.92 1.90 -0.55
C GLN A 133 3.40 2.26 -0.50
N GLY A 134 4.21 1.31 -0.04
CA GLY A 134 5.67 1.39 -0.09
C GLY A 134 6.23 0.24 -0.90
N TYR A 135 7.34 0.49 -1.58
CA TYR A 135 8.07 -0.48 -2.37
C TYR A 135 9.49 -0.67 -1.85
N GLY A 136 9.93 -1.87 -1.91
CA GLY A 136 11.29 -2.26 -1.62
C GLY A 136 11.43 -3.76 -1.43
N LEU A 137 12.67 -4.20 -1.33
CA LEU A 137 13.09 -5.59 -1.25
C LEU A 137 13.95 -5.78 0.01
N THR A 138 14.19 -7.00 0.40
CA THR A 138 15.19 -7.30 1.44
C THR A 138 16.56 -6.75 1.04
N GLU A 139 16.87 -6.86 -0.23
CA GLU A 139 18.08 -6.39 -0.88
C GLU A 139 18.24 -4.85 -0.89
N THR A 140 17.17 -4.12 -0.58
CA THR A 140 17.18 -2.64 -0.48
C THR A 140 16.99 -2.11 0.94
N SER A 141 17.12 -2.91 1.98
CA SER A 141 17.16 -2.64 3.43
C SER A 141 16.04 -1.76 4.04
N PRO A 142 14.80 -1.95 3.83
CA PRO A 142 14.07 -2.57 2.73
C PRO A 142 13.41 -1.56 1.76
N VAL A 143 13.40 -0.23 2.01
CA VAL A 143 12.47 0.69 1.35
C VAL A 143 13.15 1.54 0.28
N VAL A 144 12.62 1.49 -0.94
CA VAL A 144 13.05 2.30 -2.08
C VAL A 144 12.15 3.52 -2.25
N SER A 145 10.83 3.33 -2.18
CA SER A 145 9.85 4.40 -2.37
C SER A 145 8.63 4.22 -1.48
N CYS A 146 7.88 5.30 -1.25
CA CYS A 146 6.63 5.26 -0.51
C CYS A 146 5.72 6.42 -0.91
N ASN A 147 4.41 6.20 -0.92
CA ASN A 147 3.46 7.29 -1.06
C ASN A 147 3.65 8.34 0.04
N ILE A 148 3.43 9.59 -0.31
CA ILE A 148 3.51 10.71 0.64
C ILE A 148 2.14 10.97 1.26
N PRO A 149 2.02 11.07 2.60
CA PRO A 149 0.77 11.49 3.25
C PRO A 149 0.22 12.78 2.64
N GLY A 150 -1.09 12.80 2.34
CA GLY A 150 -1.75 13.94 1.68
C GLY A 150 -1.53 14.05 0.16
N LYS A 151 -0.63 13.24 -0.42
CA LYS A 151 -0.39 13.17 -1.88
C LYS A 151 -0.44 11.73 -2.38
N ILE A 152 -1.36 10.96 -1.83
CA ILE A 152 -1.47 9.52 -2.13
C ILE A 152 -1.94 9.32 -3.57
N LYS A 153 -1.24 8.47 -4.31
CA LYS A 153 -1.66 7.93 -5.60
C LYS A 153 -1.73 6.42 -5.49
N ILE A 154 -2.95 5.90 -5.43
CA ILE A 154 -3.21 4.48 -5.10
C ILE A 154 -2.54 3.51 -6.08
N GLU A 155 -2.41 3.87 -7.35
CA GLU A 155 -1.79 3.02 -8.38
C GLU A 155 -0.26 3.07 -8.38
N THR A 156 0.34 3.82 -7.46
CA THR A 156 1.79 4.00 -7.39
C THR A 156 2.31 3.66 -6.00
N VAL A 157 3.59 3.40 -5.93
CA VAL A 157 4.33 3.23 -4.67
C VAL A 157 5.02 4.52 -4.23
N GLY A 158 4.61 5.66 -4.80
CA GLY A 158 5.15 6.98 -4.48
C GLY A 158 6.50 7.28 -5.13
N PRO A 159 7.08 8.45 -4.85
CA PRO A 159 8.40 8.81 -5.33
C PRO A 159 9.49 8.03 -4.58
N PRO A 160 10.63 7.75 -5.22
CA PRO A 160 11.81 7.23 -4.53
C PRO A 160 12.26 8.15 -3.39
N PHE A 161 12.84 7.57 -2.34
CA PHE A 161 13.52 8.36 -1.31
C PHE A 161 14.76 9.05 -1.89
N LYS A 162 15.07 10.23 -1.39
CA LYS A 162 16.21 11.05 -1.89
C LYS A 162 17.58 10.37 -1.80
N THR A 163 17.69 9.35 -0.95
CA THR A 163 18.91 8.55 -0.78
C THR A 163 19.06 7.46 -1.85
N ASN A 164 18.05 7.26 -2.69
CA ASN A 164 18.00 6.23 -3.71
C ASN A 164 17.97 6.85 -5.11
N GLU A 165 18.86 6.41 -5.96
CA GLU A 165 18.73 6.60 -7.40
C GLU A 165 17.91 5.43 -7.96
N VAL A 166 16.88 5.74 -8.74
CA VAL A 166 16.03 4.73 -9.39
C VAL A 166 15.91 5.06 -10.86
N LYS A 167 16.12 4.07 -11.72
CA LYS A 167 15.90 4.19 -13.16
C LYS A 167 15.18 2.96 -13.69
N ILE A 168 14.59 3.11 -14.87
CA ILE A 168 13.97 2.01 -15.60
C ILE A 168 14.92 1.64 -16.75
N SER A 169 15.25 0.37 -16.88
CA SER A 169 16.05 -0.16 -17.99
C SER A 169 15.24 -0.24 -19.28
N GLU A 170 15.89 -0.53 -20.41
CA GLU A 170 15.24 -0.65 -21.72
C GLU A 170 14.15 -1.73 -21.75
N ASP A 171 14.33 -2.81 -21.01
CA ASP A 171 13.35 -3.90 -20.87
C ASP A 171 12.31 -3.66 -19.75
N GLY A 172 12.25 -2.42 -19.21
CA GLY A 172 11.28 -2.01 -18.20
C GLY A 172 11.61 -2.40 -16.76
N GLU A 173 12.78 -3.03 -16.50
CA GLU A 173 13.17 -3.42 -15.14
C GLU A 173 13.52 -2.20 -14.29
N ILE A 174 13.04 -2.20 -13.03
CA ILE A 174 13.40 -1.19 -12.04
C ILE A 174 14.81 -1.47 -11.53
N LEU A 175 15.71 -0.52 -11.71
CA LEU A 175 17.08 -0.56 -11.21
C LEU A 175 17.23 0.43 -10.07
N VAL A 176 17.89 0.00 -8.98
CA VAL A 176 18.06 0.82 -7.79
C VAL A 176 19.54 0.90 -7.43
N LYS A 177 19.99 2.11 -7.06
CA LYS A 177 21.31 2.37 -6.52
C LYS A 177 21.19 3.27 -5.30
N GLY A 178 21.97 3.02 -4.24
CA GLY A 178 21.96 3.81 -3.01
C GLY A 178 22.64 3.09 -1.87
N GLU A 179 22.80 3.78 -0.76
CA GLU A 179 23.44 3.24 0.45
C GLU A 179 22.61 2.13 1.13
N ASN A 180 21.34 2.03 0.78
CA ASN A 180 20.43 1.00 1.28
C ASN A 180 20.55 -0.34 0.53
N ILE A 181 21.37 -0.43 -0.52
CA ILE A 181 21.58 -1.68 -1.24
C ILE A 181 22.44 -2.62 -0.40
N MET A 182 22.04 -3.89 -0.35
CA MET A 182 22.79 -4.92 0.37
C MET A 182 24.21 -5.07 -0.18
N LEU A 183 25.13 -5.53 0.65
CA LEU A 183 26.50 -5.87 0.24
C LEU A 183 26.54 -7.12 -0.67
N GLY A 184 25.56 -7.99 -0.55
CA GLY A 184 25.44 -9.22 -1.31
C GLY A 184 24.80 -10.36 -0.52
N TYR A 185 24.60 -11.47 -1.17
CA TYR A 185 24.15 -12.71 -0.55
C TYR A 185 25.31 -13.43 0.14
N TRP A 186 25.07 -13.90 1.36
CA TRP A 186 26.08 -14.57 2.15
C TRP A 186 26.61 -15.82 1.45
N LYS A 187 27.94 -15.85 1.20
CA LYS A 187 28.65 -16.96 0.49
C LYS A 187 28.12 -17.28 -0.90
N MET A 188 27.38 -16.38 -1.54
CA MET A 188 26.78 -16.56 -2.87
C MET A 188 27.23 -15.41 -3.78
N LYS A 189 28.53 -15.38 -4.08
CA LYS A 189 29.13 -14.31 -4.89
C LYS A 189 28.53 -14.25 -6.30
N LYS A 190 28.36 -15.40 -6.95
CA LYS A 190 27.84 -15.50 -8.31
C LYS A 190 26.41 -14.91 -8.42
N GLU A 191 25.54 -15.23 -7.46
CA GLU A 191 24.18 -14.71 -7.38
C GLU A 191 24.20 -13.21 -7.11
N THR A 192 25.10 -12.73 -6.27
CA THR A 192 25.29 -11.30 -6.01
C THR A 192 25.71 -10.56 -7.27
N ASP A 193 26.75 -11.07 -7.98
CA ASP A 193 27.26 -10.46 -9.21
C ASP A 193 26.22 -10.49 -10.35
N ASN A 194 25.27 -11.43 -10.32
CA ASN A 194 24.18 -11.51 -11.28
C ASN A 194 23.13 -10.40 -11.11
N ILE A 195 22.90 -9.93 -9.87
CA ILE A 195 21.86 -8.94 -9.59
C ILE A 195 22.41 -7.55 -9.27
N ILE A 196 23.68 -7.43 -8.85
CA ILE A 196 24.33 -6.13 -8.65
C ILE A 196 25.37 -5.92 -9.74
N LYS A 197 25.05 -5.04 -10.70
CA LYS A 197 25.93 -4.77 -11.85
C LYS A 197 26.23 -3.27 -11.90
N ASN A 198 27.52 -2.93 -11.91
CA ASN A 198 27.98 -1.53 -11.95
C ASN A 198 27.37 -0.66 -10.85
N GLY A 199 27.15 -1.23 -9.66
CA GLY A 199 26.54 -0.55 -8.51
C GLY A 199 25.03 -0.40 -8.56
N TRP A 200 24.35 -0.99 -9.57
CA TRP A 200 22.91 -1.02 -9.69
C TRP A 200 22.36 -2.39 -9.34
N LEU A 201 21.39 -2.42 -8.42
CA LEU A 201 20.61 -3.61 -8.12
C LEU A 201 19.55 -3.79 -9.20
N HIS A 202 19.54 -4.94 -9.84
CA HIS A 202 18.49 -5.43 -10.72
C HIS A 202 17.41 -6.07 -9.87
N THR A 203 16.27 -5.39 -9.74
CA THR A 203 15.23 -5.81 -8.77
C THR A 203 14.40 -7.00 -9.23
N GLY A 204 14.36 -7.25 -10.53
CA GLY A 204 13.46 -8.23 -11.15
C GLY A 204 12.00 -7.74 -11.22
N ASP A 205 11.70 -6.53 -10.76
CA ASP A 205 10.38 -5.91 -10.86
C ASP A 205 10.33 -4.98 -12.08
N ILE A 206 9.21 -4.98 -12.79
CA ILE A 206 8.95 -4.12 -13.96
C ILE A 206 8.12 -2.92 -13.53
N GLY A 207 8.45 -1.75 -14.06
CA GLY A 207 7.73 -0.55 -13.68
C GLY A 207 7.99 0.65 -14.58
N GLU A 208 7.34 1.75 -14.23
CA GLU A 208 7.41 3.02 -14.94
C GLU A 208 7.34 4.20 -13.98
N PHE A 209 7.84 5.35 -14.40
CA PHE A 209 7.59 6.60 -13.71
C PHE A 209 6.35 7.29 -14.28
N THR A 210 5.49 7.76 -13.40
CA THR A 210 4.40 8.67 -13.79
C THR A 210 4.96 10.06 -14.10
N LYS A 211 4.21 10.88 -14.82
CA LYS A 211 4.61 12.26 -15.21
C LYS A 211 5.04 13.15 -14.04
N ASP A 212 4.55 12.85 -12.84
CA ASP A 212 4.85 13.57 -11.60
C ASP A 212 5.86 12.82 -10.69
N GLY A 213 6.64 11.92 -11.26
CA GLY A 213 7.79 11.30 -10.61
C GLY A 213 7.47 10.21 -9.59
N ASN A 214 6.23 9.69 -9.56
CA ASN A 214 5.93 8.53 -8.73
C ASN A 214 6.29 7.24 -9.46
N LEU A 215 6.85 6.28 -8.74
CA LEU A 215 7.14 4.95 -9.25
C LEU A 215 5.85 4.10 -9.24
N LYS A 216 5.59 3.42 -10.34
CA LYS A 216 4.49 2.47 -10.50
C LYS A 216 5.06 1.12 -10.91
N ILE A 217 4.78 0.10 -10.11
CA ILE A 217 5.15 -1.27 -10.42
C ILE A 217 4.05 -1.85 -11.28
N THR A 218 4.41 -2.43 -12.40
CA THR A 218 3.45 -3.00 -13.35
C THR A 218 3.43 -4.50 -13.31
N ASP A 219 4.59 -5.14 -13.05
CA ASP A 219 4.73 -6.59 -13.05
C ASP A 219 6.00 -7.06 -12.34
N ARG A 220 6.22 -8.38 -12.36
CA ARG A 220 7.45 -9.03 -11.91
C ARG A 220 8.03 -9.87 -13.05
N LYS A 221 9.30 -9.65 -13.38
CA LYS A 221 9.95 -10.23 -14.55
C LYS A 221 9.86 -11.77 -14.62
N LYS A 222 9.94 -12.43 -13.45
CA LYS A 222 9.83 -13.90 -13.32
C LYS A 222 8.39 -14.43 -13.35
N GLU A 223 7.39 -13.56 -13.17
CA GLU A 223 5.96 -13.91 -13.08
C GLU A 223 5.20 -13.54 -14.37
N ILE A 224 5.91 -13.02 -15.37
CA ILE A 224 5.34 -12.76 -16.69
C ILE A 224 5.26 -14.06 -17.46
N ILE A 225 4.05 -14.46 -17.80
CA ILE A 225 3.78 -15.58 -18.70
C ILE A 225 3.62 -15.00 -20.11
N VAL A 226 4.50 -15.40 -21.03
CA VAL A 226 4.36 -15.02 -22.43
C VAL A 226 3.49 -16.08 -23.11
N ASN A 227 2.31 -15.67 -23.63
CA ASN A 227 1.45 -16.59 -24.37
C ASN A 227 2.01 -16.87 -25.77
N LEU A 228 1.42 -17.83 -26.47
CA LEU A 228 1.82 -18.18 -27.85
C LEU A 228 1.68 -17.02 -28.86
N GLY A 229 0.87 -16.00 -28.54
CA GLY A 229 0.70 -14.77 -29.33
C GLY A 229 1.73 -13.69 -29.01
N GLY A 230 2.63 -13.91 -28.04
CA GLY A 230 3.63 -12.91 -27.60
C GLY A 230 3.13 -11.90 -26.58
N ASP A 231 1.90 -12.03 -26.08
CA ASP A 231 1.39 -11.13 -25.04
C ASP A 231 1.92 -11.49 -23.67
N ASN A 232 2.28 -10.48 -22.90
CA ASN A 232 2.72 -10.60 -21.52
C ASN A 232 1.51 -10.69 -20.59
N ILE A 233 1.33 -11.85 -19.97
CA ILE A 233 0.26 -12.09 -19.00
C ILE A 233 0.84 -12.01 -17.60
N SER A 234 0.34 -11.08 -16.79
CA SER A 234 0.72 -10.92 -15.40
C SER A 234 -0.05 -11.90 -14.51
N GLN A 235 0.65 -12.90 -13.97
CA GLN A 235 0.08 -13.84 -13.03
C GLN A 235 -0.51 -13.14 -11.80
N SER A 236 0.24 -12.22 -11.21
CA SER A 236 -0.18 -11.50 -10.00
C SER A 236 -1.44 -10.64 -10.20
N LYS A 237 -1.68 -10.11 -11.41
CA LYS A 237 -2.93 -9.39 -11.71
C LYS A 237 -4.13 -10.33 -11.73
N ILE A 238 -3.97 -11.53 -12.30
CA ILE A 238 -5.03 -12.54 -12.36
C ILE A 238 -5.34 -13.04 -10.94
N GLU A 239 -4.34 -13.38 -10.15
CA GLU A 239 -4.50 -13.82 -8.76
C GLU A 239 -5.20 -12.77 -7.90
N ASN A 240 -4.80 -11.50 -8.01
CA ASN A 240 -5.45 -10.41 -7.28
C ASN A 240 -6.93 -10.25 -7.67
N LEU A 241 -7.29 -10.41 -8.94
CA LEU A 241 -8.68 -10.39 -9.39
C LEU A 241 -9.47 -11.58 -8.83
N LEU A 242 -8.89 -12.78 -8.87
CA LEU A 242 -9.52 -13.99 -8.35
C LEU A 242 -9.75 -13.92 -6.84
N CYS A 243 -8.78 -13.39 -6.09
CA CYS A 243 -8.88 -13.24 -4.64
C CYS A 243 -9.96 -12.23 -4.18
N LEU A 244 -10.50 -11.39 -5.07
CA LEU A 244 -11.64 -10.52 -4.76
C LEU A 244 -12.97 -11.27 -4.69
N TYR A 245 -13.07 -12.47 -5.25
CA TYR A 245 -14.27 -13.30 -5.18
C TYR A 245 -14.29 -14.11 -3.88
N GLU A 246 -15.41 -14.02 -3.12
CA GLU A 246 -15.57 -14.66 -1.80
C GLU A 246 -15.33 -16.18 -1.80
N LYS A 247 -15.49 -16.84 -2.95
CA LYS A 247 -15.35 -18.30 -3.11
C LYS A 247 -13.88 -18.75 -3.34
N ILE A 248 -12.98 -17.84 -3.68
CA ILE A 248 -11.58 -18.16 -3.99
C ILE A 248 -10.70 -17.56 -2.89
N LYS A 249 -10.17 -18.42 -2.01
CA LYS A 249 -9.33 -18.00 -0.88
C LYS A 249 -7.82 -18.03 -1.18
N GLN A 250 -7.42 -18.84 -2.14
CA GLN A 250 -6.04 -18.95 -2.64
C GLN A 250 -6.10 -19.51 -4.06
N SER A 251 -5.45 -18.89 -4.99
CA SER A 251 -5.19 -19.38 -6.34
C SER A 251 -3.69 -19.51 -6.55
#